data_c70f8666e1846f03b22a98b9a698be4a
#
_entry.id   c70f8666e1846f03b22a98b9a698be4a
#
_cell.length_a   1.000
_cell.length_b   1.000
_cell.length_c   1.000
_cell.angle_alpha   90.00
_cell.angle_beta   90.00
_cell.angle_gamma   90.00
#
_symmetry.space_group_name_H-M   'P 1'
#
loop_
_entity.id
_entity.type
_entity.pdbx_description
1 polymer ?
#
loop_
_entity_poly.entity_id
_entity_poly.type
_entity_poly.pdbx_seq_one_letter_code
_entity_poly.pdbx_strand_id
1 'polypeptide(L)'
;MQAIDALLQRYSARSLTEPAPDEAALGLILESATRAADHGRMRPWRFIVIESAARQAFGELMADHLRRTKGSVSEEALERERRKAFRAPLIVVVAAILTPDGKIPAIEQLLSAGAAAQNMLQAAFVLGFNAMWKTGGPAYDEQVKAALGLESKDAIVGFLYVGTDEQGPGSLTRPDWREFVQHWQGTNLAVGQTNV
;
A
#
# COMPACT_ATOMS: atom_id res chain seq x y z
N MET A 1 -2.95 -12.63 -20.40
CA MET A 1 -3.14 -11.14 -20.33
C MET A 1 -1.88 -10.48 -20.85
N GLN A 2 -1.99 -9.48 -21.71
CA GLN A 2 -0.83 -8.69 -22.10
C GLN A 2 -0.45 -7.73 -20.98
N ALA A 3 0.82 -7.32 -20.92
CA ALA A 3 1.31 -6.44 -19.85
C ALA A 3 0.53 -5.10 -19.78
N ILE A 4 0.20 -4.53 -20.93
CA ILE A 4 -0.57 -3.29 -20.99
C ILE A 4 -2.00 -3.46 -20.45
N ASP A 5 -2.62 -4.60 -20.71
CA ASP A 5 -3.96 -4.90 -20.18
C ASP A 5 -3.95 -4.95 -18.66
N ALA A 6 -2.91 -5.55 -18.07
CA ALA A 6 -2.77 -5.61 -16.63
C ALA A 6 -2.67 -4.21 -16.02
N LEU A 7 -1.91 -3.30 -16.63
CA LEU A 7 -1.77 -1.92 -16.18
C LEU A 7 -3.10 -1.16 -16.26
N LEU A 8 -3.85 -1.33 -17.35
CA LEU A 8 -5.07 -0.59 -17.60
C LEU A 8 -6.30 -1.18 -16.88
N GLN A 9 -6.31 -2.49 -16.61
CA GLN A 9 -7.48 -3.18 -16.03
C GLN A 9 -7.42 -3.31 -14.51
N ARG A 10 -6.22 -3.24 -13.89
CA ARG A 10 -6.09 -3.37 -12.44
C ARG A 10 -7.04 -2.38 -11.71
N TYR A 11 -7.64 -2.88 -10.67
CA TYR A 11 -8.52 -2.11 -9.77
C TYR A 11 -8.26 -2.50 -8.31
N SER A 12 -8.76 -1.72 -7.36
CA SER A 12 -8.76 -2.07 -5.95
C SER A 12 -10.04 -2.84 -5.62
N ALA A 13 -9.91 -4.04 -5.09
CA ALA A 13 -11.04 -4.85 -4.65
C ALA A 13 -11.81 -4.16 -3.51
N ARG A 14 -13.08 -4.50 -3.35
CA ARG A 14 -13.92 -4.06 -2.24
C ARG A 14 -13.89 -5.05 -1.09
N SER A 15 -13.80 -6.34 -1.42
CA SER A 15 -13.74 -7.47 -0.49
C SER A 15 -12.74 -8.48 -1.03
N LEU A 16 -12.02 -9.12 -0.14
CA LEU A 16 -11.03 -10.13 -0.48
C LEU A 16 -11.21 -11.35 0.43
N THR A 17 -11.21 -12.53 -0.18
CA THR A 17 -11.43 -13.82 0.48
C THR A 17 -10.24 -14.77 0.24
N GLU A 18 -10.31 -15.95 0.85
CA GLU A 18 -9.44 -17.07 0.46
C GLU A 18 -9.78 -17.54 -0.99
N PRO A 19 -8.83 -18.15 -1.70
CA PRO A 19 -7.48 -18.42 -1.26
C PRO A 19 -6.59 -17.18 -1.26
N ALA A 20 -5.65 -17.12 -0.31
CA ALA A 20 -4.49 -16.24 -0.39
C ALA A 20 -3.53 -16.70 -1.49
N PRO A 21 -2.61 -15.84 -1.97
CA PRO A 21 -1.45 -16.29 -2.73
C PRO A 21 -0.70 -17.38 -1.97
N ASP A 22 -0.38 -18.48 -2.63
CA ASP A 22 0.53 -19.47 -2.09
C ASP A 22 1.97 -18.93 -2.01
N GLU A 23 2.89 -19.72 -1.45
CA GLU A 23 4.28 -19.32 -1.26
C GLU A 23 4.95 -18.90 -2.59
N ALA A 24 4.68 -19.62 -3.67
CA ALA A 24 5.24 -19.34 -4.99
C ALA A 24 4.70 -18.01 -5.57
N ALA A 25 3.39 -17.80 -5.51
CA ALA A 25 2.75 -16.57 -5.96
C ALA A 25 3.17 -15.37 -5.11
N LEU A 26 3.22 -15.54 -3.78
CA LEU A 26 3.71 -14.50 -2.87
C LEU A 26 5.18 -14.15 -3.17
N GLY A 27 6.02 -15.14 -3.44
CA GLY A 27 7.40 -14.95 -3.86
C GLY A 27 7.52 -14.07 -5.10
N LEU A 28 6.70 -14.33 -6.13
CA LEU A 28 6.66 -13.52 -7.36
C LEU A 28 6.16 -12.08 -7.10
N ILE A 29 5.16 -11.93 -6.24
CA ILE A 29 4.66 -10.60 -5.82
C ILE A 29 5.77 -9.81 -5.14
N LEU A 30 6.48 -10.41 -4.18
CA LEU A 30 7.58 -9.77 -3.45
C LEU A 30 8.78 -9.49 -4.37
N GLU A 31 9.11 -10.42 -5.27
CA GLU A 31 10.18 -10.21 -6.24
C GLU A 31 9.88 -9.04 -7.18
N SER A 32 8.64 -8.93 -7.67
CA SER A 32 8.21 -7.81 -8.53
C SER A 32 8.42 -6.45 -7.86
N ALA A 33 8.19 -6.37 -6.56
CA ALA A 33 8.41 -5.16 -5.77
C ALA A 33 9.86 -4.71 -5.80
N THR A 34 10.82 -5.65 -5.79
CA THR A 34 12.25 -5.34 -5.85
C THR A 34 12.73 -4.83 -7.21
N ARG A 35 11.86 -4.80 -8.21
CA ARG A 35 12.11 -4.22 -9.54
C ARG A 35 11.68 -2.76 -9.66
N ALA A 36 11.23 -2.16 -8.56
CA ALA A 36 10.93 -0.73 -8.52
C ALA A 36 12.17 0.10 -8.84
N ALA A 37 11.95 1.24 -9.52
CA ALA A 37 13.00 2.20 -9.75
C ALA A 37 13.56 2.70 -8.41
N ASP A 38 14.89 2.74 -8.30
CA ASP A 38 15.58 2.99 -7.03
C ASP A 38 16.84 3.84 -7.30
N HIS A 39 16.74 5.14 -7.04
CA HIS A 39 17.85 6.05 -7.19
C HIS A 39 18.98 5.68 -6.21
N GLY A 40 20.18 5.52 -6.75
CA GLY A 40 21.37 5.21 -5.96
C GLY A 40 21.39 3.79 -5.39
N ARG A 41 20.48 2.92 -5.76
CA ARG A 41 20.37 1.54 -5.27
C ARG A 41 20.26 1.47 -3.74
N MET A 42 19.47 2.37 -3.17
CA MET A 42 19.26 2.47 -1.73
C MET A 42 18.50 1.27 -1.15
N ARG A 43 17.66 0.60 -1.96
CA ARG A 43 16.81 -0.53 -1.57
C ARG A 43 16.00 -0.20 -0.31
N PRO A 44 15.27 0.91 -0.29
CA PRO A 44 14.66 1.45 0.93
C PRO A 44 13.47 0.64 1.40
N TRP A 45 12.90 -0.17 0.54
CA TRP A 45 11.70 -0.96 0.85
C TRP A 45 11.94 -2.06 1.88
N ARG A 46 10.93 -2.25 2.74
CA ARG A 46 10.79 -3.40 3.65
C ARG A 46 9.39 -3.94 3.49
N PHE A 47 9.28 -5.26 3.43
CA PHE A 47 7.99 -5.95 3.31
C PHE A 47 7.80 -6.80 4.56
N ILE A 48 6.69 -6.56 5.29
CA ILE A 48 6.34 -7.32 6.49
C ILE A 48 5.06 -8.07 6.15
N VAL A 49 5.15 -9.39 6.11
CA VAL A 49 4.04 -10.29 5.77
C VAL A 49 3.28 -10.64 7.04
N ILE A 50 1.96 -10.44 7.01
CA ILE A 50 1.05 -10.72 8.13
C ILE A 50 -0.04 -11.65 7.61
N GLU A 51 -0.05 -12.87 8.12
CA GLU A 51 -0.99 -13.93 7.72
C GLU A 51 -1.41 -14.78 8.91
N SER A 52 -2.37 -15.66 8.71
CA SER A 52 -2.80 -16.64 9.70
C SER A 52 -3.08 -16.00 11.07
N ALA A 53 -2.52 -16.52 12.15
CA ALA A 53 -2.70 -16.03 13.51
C ALA A 53 -2.11 -14.62 13.75
N ALA A 54 -1.11 -14.19 12.97
CA ALA A 54 -0.52 -12.86 13.09
C ALA A 54 -1.52 -11.74 12.77
N ARG A 55 -2.56 -12.00 11.97
CA ARG A 55 -3.64 -11.05 11.71
C ARG A 55 -4.40 -10.67 12.99
N GLN A 56 -4.56 -11.60 13.94
CA GLN A 56 -5.18 -11.29 15.22
C GLN A 56 -4.36 -10.25 15.99
N ALA A 57 -3.05 -10.45 16.11
CA ALA A 57 -2.16 -9.51 16.77
C ALA A 57 -2.13 -8.15 16.06
N PHE A 58 -2.17 -8.15 14.72
CA PHE A 58 -2.28 -6.91 13.94
C PHE A 58 -3.60 -6.19 14.19
N GLY A 59 -4.71 -6.91 14.33
CA GLY A 59 -6.02 -6.35 14.70
C GLY A 59 -5.99 -5.67 16.07
N GLU A 60 -5.36 -6.29 17.07
CA GLU A 60 -5.19 -5.68 18.39
C GLU A 60 -4.33 -4.41 18.30
N LEU A 61 -3.24 -4.42 17.52
CA LEU A 61 -2.39 -3.25 17.30
C LEU A 61 -3.19 -2.07 16.72
N MET A 62 -4.13 -2.33 15.79
CA MET A 62 -5.03 -1.31 15.22
C MET A 62 -6.02 -0.77 16.28
N ALA A 63 -6.59 -1.65 17.10
CA ALA A 63 -7.49 -1.25 18.19
C ALA A 63 -6.75 -0.42 19.26
N ASP A 64 -5.53 -0.80 19.60
CA ASP A 64 -4.70 -0.06 20.55
C ASP A 64 -4.32 1.34 20.03
N HIS A 65 -4.00 1.45 18.74
CA HIS A 65 -3.83 2.76 18.11
C HIS A 65 -5.07 3.64 18.29
N LEU A 66 -6.27 3.10 18.01
CA LEU A 66 -7.51 3.86 18.18
C LEU A 66 -7.72 4.30 19.63
N ARG A 67 -7.48 3.38 20.61
CA ARG A 67 -7.61 3.66 22.06
C ARG A 67 -6.68 4.78 22.49
N ARG A 68 -5.43 4.78 22.04
CA ARG A 68 -4.45 5.83 22.39
C ARG A 68 -4.81 7.18 21.78
N THR A 69 -5.30 7.19 20.54
CA THR A 69 -5.50 8.45 19.79
C THR A 69 -6.84 9.12 20.04
N LYS A 70 -7.86 8.36 20.45
CA LYS A 70 -9.23 8.87 20.67
C LYS A 70 -9.66 8.91 22.14
N GLY A 71 -8.86 8.35 23.06
CA GLY A 71 -9.19 8.31 24.48
C GLY A 71 -10.35 7.33 24.76
N SER A 72 -11.50 7.84 25.21
CA SER A 72 -12.66 7.01 25.49
C SER A 72 -13.30 6.50 24.19
N VAL A 73 -13.21 5.20 23.96
CA VAL A 73 -13.72 4.51 22.75
C VAL A 73 -14.58 3.34 23.19
N SER A 74 -15.72 3.14 22.53
CA SER A 74 -16.58 1.98 22.81
C SER A 74 -15.92 0.68 22.33
N GLU A 75 -16.24 -0.44 22.99
CA GLU A 75 -15.75 -1.75 22.58
C GLU A 75 -16.17 -2.10 21.14
N GLU A 76 -17.35 -1.66 20.72
CA GLU A 76 -17.80 -1.80 19.34
C GLU A 76 -16.89 -1.12 18.32
N ALA A 77 -16.34 0.06 18.66
CA ALA A 77 -15.42 0.79 17.80
C ALA A 77 -14.06 0.08 17.76
N LEU A 78 -13.58 -0.45 18.89
CA LEU A 78 -12.37 -1.24 18.95
C LEU A 78 -12.49 -2.52 18.13
N GLU A 79 -13.64 -3.21 18.24
CA GLU A 79 -13.90 -4.42 17.46
C GLU A 79 -13.94 -4.13 15.94
N ARG A 80 -14.48 -2.98 15.53
CA ARG A 80 -14.40 -2.55 14.12
C ARG A 80 -12.96 -2.37 13.64
N GLU A 81 -12.07 -1.86 14.51
CA GLU A 81 -10.64 -1.75 14.17
C GLU A 81 -9.98 -3.12 14.05
N ARG A 82 -10.22 -4.05 15.00
CA ARG A 82 -9.71 -5.43 14.95
C ARG A 82 -10.09 -6.12 13.64
N ARG A 83 -11.35 -5.98 13.22
CA ARG A 83 -11.86 -6.59 11.99
C ARG A 83 -11.18 -6.10 10.73
N LYS A 84 -10.55 -4.94 10.75
CA LYS A 84 -9.78 -4.44 9.59
C LYS A 84 -8.63 -5.38 9.21
N ALA A 85 -8.06 -6.11 10.15
CA ALA A 85 -7.04 -7.11 9.90
C ALA A 85 -7.54 -8.32 9.09
N PHE A 86 -8.87 -8.51 9.03
CA PHE A 86 -9.51 -9.66 8.36
C PHE A 86 -10.19 -9.27 7.04
N ARG A 87 -9.87 -8.10 6.48
CA ARG A 87 -10.37 -7.66 5.15
C ARG A 87 -9.80 -8.48 3.99
N ALA A 88 -8.71 -9.21 4.24
CA ALA A 88 -8.09 -10.13 3.31
C ALA A 88 -7.38 -11.25 4.10
N PRO A 89 -7.10 -12.39 3.48
CA PRO A 89 -6.35 -13.46 4.11
C PRO A 89 -4.88 -13.15 4.32
N LEU A 90 -4.32 -12.22 3.53
CA LEU A 90 -2.93 -11.80 3.57
C LEU A 90 -2.83 -10.28 3.63
N ILE A 91 -1.92 -9.77 4.46
CA ILE A 91 -1.54 -8.35 4.50
C ILE A 91 -0.03 -8.25 4.30
N VAL A 92 0.39 -7.36 3.43
CA VAL A 92 1.81 -6.99 3.32
C VAL A 92 1.94 -5.51 3.69
N VAL A 93 2.68 -5.24 4.76
CA VAL A 93 3.07 -3.87 5.10
C VAL A 93 4.26 -3.49 4.22
N VAL A 94 4.10 -2.44 3.45
CA VAL A 94 5.19 -1.84 2.68
C VAL A 94 5.72 -0.66 3.47
N ALA A 95 6.99 -0.71 3.86
CA ALA A 95 7.66 0.36 4.57
C ALA A 95 8.88 0.85 3.78
N ALA A 96 9.27 2.09 4.04
CA ALA A 96 10.52 2.69 3.58
C ALA A 96 11.45 2.89 4.77
N ILE A 97 12.62 2.26 4.72
CA ILE A 97 13.71 2.47 5.67
C ILE A 97 14.48 3.70 5.19
N LEU A 98 14.33 4.80 5.89
CA LEU A 98 14.84 6.08 5.45
C LEU A 98 16.25 6.36 5.96
N THR A 99 17.06 6.93 5.07
CA THR A 99 18.38 7.51 5.40
C THR A 99 18.30 9.02 5.16
N PRO A 100 17.83 9.80 6.16
CA PRO A 100 17.48 11.22 5.96
C PRO A 100 18.68 12.09 5.55
N ASP A 101 19.87 11.80 6.10
CA ASP A 101 21.10 12.58 5.85
C ASP A 101 21.94 12.03 4.69
N GLY A 102 21.37 11.13 3.88
CA GLY A 102 22.00 10.54 2.72
C GLY A 102 22.04 11.50 1.52
N LYS A 103 22.82 11.15 0.50
CA LYS A 103 22.85 11.88 -0.78
C LYS A 103 21.52 11.84 -1.52
N ILE A 104 20.73 10.79 -1.29
CA ILE A 104 19.43 10.59 -1.96
C ILE A 104 18.35 11.12 -1.03
N PRO A 105 17.55 12.12 -1.46
CA PRO A 105 16.49 12.69 -0.65
C PRO A 105 15.49 11.63 -0.15
N ALA A 106 14.97 11.80 1.08
CA ALA A 106 14.01 10.88 1.67
C ALA A 106 12.76 10.70 0.80
N ILE A 107 12.32 11.75 0.11
CA ILE A 107 11.16 11.67 -0.79
C ILE A 107 11.38 10.68 -1.93
N GLU A 108 12.59 10.58 -2.48
CA GLU A 108 12.90 9.64 -3.55
C GLU A 108 12.92 8.20 -3.03
N GLN A 109 13.37 8.00 -1.79
CA GLN A 109 13.32 6.71 -1.11
C GLN A 109 11.85 6.28 -0.87
N LEU A 110 10.98 7.20 -0.48
CA LEU A 110 9.54 6.97 -0.34
C LEU A 110 8.88 6.63 -1.67
N LEU A 111 9.21 7.38 -2.73
CA LEU A 111 8.68 7.12 -4.08
C LEU A 111 9.09 5.74 -4.59
N SER A 112 10.34 5.32 -4.33
CA SER A 112 10.81 3.97 -4.67
C SER A 112 9.99 2.90 -3.94
N ALA A 113 9.72 3.06 -2.64
CA ALA A 113 8.89 2.13 -1.87
C ALA A 113 7.42 2.17 -2.33
N GLY A 114 6.91 3.33 -2.74
CA GLY A 114 5.59 3.47 -3.37
C GLY A 114 5.51 2.73 -4.72
N ALA A 115 6.55 2.85 -5.55
CA ALA A 115 6.64 2.10 -6.80
C ALA A 115 6.70 0.58 -6.55
N ALA A 116 7.40 0.14 -5.50
CA ALA A 116 7.43 -1.26 -5.08
C ALA A 116 6.03 -1.75 -4.70
N ALA A 117 5.27 -0.97 -3.93
CA ALA A 117 3.87 -1.28 -3.60
C ALA A 117 3.00 -1.40 -4.85
N GLN A 118 3.15 -0.48 -5.81
CA GLN A 118 2.42 -0.55 -7.08
C GLN A 118 2.76 -1.79 -7.89
N ASN A 119 4.06 -2.19 -7.93
CA ASN A 119 4.46 -3.43 -8.60
C ASN A 119 3.78 -4.65 -7.96
N MET A 120 3.70 -4.70 -6.61
CA MET A 120 3.00 -5.78 -5.91
C MET A 120 1.52 -5.86 -6.28
N LEU A 121 0.83 -4.72 -6.37
CA LEU A 121 -0.56 -4.66 -6.79
C LEU A 121 -0.75 -5.19 -8.22
N GLN A 122 0.17 -4.85 -9.13
CA GLN A 122 0.15 -5.34 -10.51
C GLN A 122 0.43 -6.84 -10.57
N ALA A 123 1.44 -7.31 -9.86
CA ALA A 123 1.80 -8.73 -9.84
C ALA A 123 0.66 -9.58 -9.27
N ALA A 124 0.05 -9.17 -8.16
CA ALA A 124 -1.11 -9.85 -7.60
C ALA A 124 -2.24 -9.97 -8.65
N PHE A 125 -2.54 -8.88 -9.37
CA PHE A 125 -3.58 -8.87 -10.40
C PHE A 125 -3.25 -9.79 -11.57
N VAL A 126 -2.00 -9.79 -12.06
CA VAL A 126 -1.55 -10.68 -13.15
C VAL A 126 -1.62 -12.15 -12.76
N LEU A 127 -1.35 -12.45 -11.50
CA LEU A 127 -1.40 -13.81 -10.94
C LEU A 127 -2.82 -14.30 -10.63
N GLY A 128 -3.85 -13.47 -10.88
CA GLY A 128 -5.25 -13.84 -10.66
C GLY A 128 -5.79 -13.53 -9.26
N PHE A 129 -4.99 -12.87 -8.43
CA PHE A 129 -5.42 -12.31 -7.16
C PHE A 129 -5.85 -10.85 -7.32
N ASN A 130 -6.33 -10.25 -6.25
CA ASN A 130 -6.55 -8.82 -6.22
C ASN A 130 -6.04 -8.23 -4.90
N ALA A 131 -5.95 -6.92 -4.87
CA ALA A 131 -5.45 -6.24 -3.69
C ALA A 131 -6.11 -4.87 -3.49
N MET A 132 -6.02 -4.37 -2.24
CA MET A 132 -6.37 -3.01 -1.89
C MET A 132 -5.24 -2.38 -1.07
N TRP A 133 -4.87 -1.15 -1.42
CA TRP A 133 -3.90 -0.37 -0.68
C TRP A 133 -4.62 0.51 0.34
N LYS A 134 -4.30 0.35 1.61
CA LYS A 134 -4.84 1.15 2.71
C LYS A 134 -3.72 1.83 3.47
N THR A 135 -4.06 2.98 4.05
CA THR A 135 -3.24 3.75 4.97
C THR A 135 -4.11 4.18 6.16
N GLY A 136 -3.97 5.38 6.65
CA GLY A 136 -4.72 5.95 7.76
C GLY A 136 -3.85 6.16 8.99
N GLY A 137 -4.46 6.55 10.10
CA GLY A 137 -3.72 6.89 11.33
C GLY A 137 -2.64 5.89 11.74
N PRO A 138 -2.90 4.57 11.69
CA PRO A 138 -1.89 3.57 12.05
C PRO A 138 -0.59 3.64 11.23
N ALA A 139 -0.63 4.07 9.97
CA ALA A 139 0.57 4.20 9.14
C ALA A 139 1.54 5.31 9.62
N TYR A 140 1.06 6.23 10.45
CA TYR A 140 1.80 7.36 10.98
C TYR A 140 2.06 7.26 12.49
N ASP A 141 1.66 6.15 13.12
CA ASP A 141 1.77 5.96 14.56
C ASP A 141 3.11 5.32 14.93
N GLU A 142 3.86 5.97 15.81
CA GLU A 142 5.20 5.52 16.23
C GLU A 142 5.18 4.16 16.95
N GLN A 143 4.10 3.85 17.68
CA GLN A 143 4.00 2.56 18.37
C GLN A 143 3.64 1.45 17.38
N VAL A 144 2.87 1.76 16.33
CA VAL A 144 2.62 0.81 15.24
C VAL A 144 3.91 0.54 14.47
N LYS A 145 4.70 1.58 14.16
CA LYS A 145 6.03 1.39 13.54
C LYS A 145 6.91 0.51 14.41
N ALA A 146 7.07 0.83 15.69
CA ALA A 146 7.89 0.08 16.62
C ALA A 146 7.45 -1.40 16.74
N ALA A 147 6.13 -1.66 16.83
CA ALA A 147 5.59 -3.02 16.88
C ALA A 147 5.88 -3.82 15.60
N LEU A 148 6.05 -3.15 14.46
CA LEU A 148 6.43 -3.74 13.18
C LEU A 148 7.96 -3.78 12.96
N GLY A 149 8.76 -3.41 13.97
CA GLY A 149 10.22 -3.41 13.89
C GLY A 149 10.81 -2.26 13.07
N LEU A 150 10.08 -1.15 12.93
CA LEU A 150 10.51 0.06 12.23
C LEU A 150 10.95 1.13 13.23
N GLU A 151 11.86 2.00 12.80
CA GLU A 151 12.30 3.15 13.58
C GLU A 151 11.39 4.36 13.32
N SER A 152 11.45 5.38 14.20
CA SER A 152 10.66 6.62 14.06
C SER A 152 10.90 7.34 12.73
N LYS A 153 12.15 7.32 12.23
CA LYS A 153 12.49 7.92 10.93
C LYS A 153 11.89 7.19 9.73
N ASP A 154 11.56 5.90 9.88
CA ASP A 154 11.03 5.09 8.79
C ASP A 154 9.57 5.44 8.50
N ALA A 155 9.08 5.07 7.35
CA ALA A 155 7.72 5.35 6.95
C ALA A 155 6.98 4.08 6.52
N ILE A 156 5.74 3.92 7.00
CA ILE A 156 4.82 2.94 6.45
C ILE A 156 4.17 3.56 5.21
N VAL A 157 4.50 3.03 4.04
CA VAL A 157 3.94 3.45 2.75
C VAL A 157 2.48 2.98 2.63
N GLY A 158 2.18 1.81 3.16
CA GLY A 158 0.82 1.32 3.24
C GLY A 158 0.70 -0.14 3.64
N PHE A 159 -0.53 -0.53 3.83
CA PHE A 159 -0.98 -1.90 4.11
C PHE A 159 -1.64 -2.44 2.85
N LEU A 160 -1.02 -3.41 2.19
CA LEU A 160 -1.58 -4.09 1.03
C LEU A 160 -2.34 -5.33 1.51
N TYR A 161 -3.64 -5.32 1.38
CA TYR A 161 -4.52 -6.44 1.64
C TYR A 161 -4.63 -7.25 0.35
N VAL A 162 -4.29 -8.52 0.37
CA VAL A 162 -4.20 -9.37 -0.83
C VAL A 162 -5.02 -10.64 -0.63
N GLY A 163 -5.73 -11.05 -1.67
CA GLY A 163 -6.56 -12.25 -1.65
C GLY A 163 -7.32 -12.44 -2.97
N THR A 164 -8.33 -13.27 -2.95
CA THR A 164 -9.21 -13.52 -4.09
C THR A 164 -10.39 -12.55 -4.07
N ASP A 165 -10.67 -11.93 -5.20
CA ASP A 165 -11.85 -11.09 -5.41
C ASP A 165 -12.90 -11.85 -6.22
N GLU A 166 -13.98 -12.26 -5.55
CA GLU A 166 -15.09 -12.98 -6.16
C GLU A 166 -16.13 -12.04 -6.80
N GLN A 167 -16.09 -10.74 -6.47
CA GLN A 167 -17.10 -9.78 -6.90
C GLN A 167 -16.73 -9.06 -8.19
N GLY A 168 -15.44 -9.03 -8.52
CA GLY A 168 -14.93 -8.28 -9.66
C GLY A 168 -14.97 -6.76 -9.48
N PRO A 169 -14.60 -6.02 -10.53
CA PRO A 169 -14.38 -4.57 -10.44
C PRO A 169 -15.65 -3.74 -10.21
N GLY A 170 -16.85 -4.29 -10.45
CA GLY A 170 -18.08 -3.49 -10.46
C GLY A 170 -18.04 -2.41 -11.56
N SER A 171 -18.77 -1.31 -11.34
CA SER A 171 -18.72 -0.14 -12.22
C SER A 171 -17.48 0.70 -11.89
N LEU A 172 -16.56 0.82 -12.84
CA LEU A 172 -15.35 1.65 -12.72
C LEU A 172 -15.41 2.81 -13.71
N THR A 173 -15.37 4.02 -13.21
CA THR A 173 -15.11 5.21 -14.03
C THR A 173 -13.60 5.42 -14.11
N ARG A 174 -13.06 5.47 -15.33
CA ARG A 174 -11.64 5.78 -15.57
C ARG A 174 -11.54 7.24 -16.03
N PRO A 175 -10.58 8.02 -15.48
CA PRO A 175 -10.38 9.38 -15.96
C PRO A 175 -9.83 9.39 -17.40
N ASP A 176 -10.12 10.45 -18.14
CA ASP A 176 -9.43 10.68 -19.42
C ASP A 176 -8.01 11.19 -19.11
N TRP A 177 -7.01 10.46 -19.56
CA TRP A 177 -5.62 10.83 -19.34
C TRP A 177 -5.26 12.22 -19.87
N ARG A 178 -5.99 12.72 -20.88
CA ARG A 178 -5.77 14.04 -21.48
C ARG A 178 -5.95 15.18 -20.48
N GLU A 179 -6.77 14.99 -19.46
CA GLU A 179 -6.99 15.97 -18.38
C GLU A 179 -5.74 16.20 -17.51
N PHE A 180 -4.77 15.28 -17.54
CA PHE A 180 -3.56 15.31 -16.73
C PHE A 180 -2.29 15.59 -17.52
N VAL A 181 -2.41 15.90 -18.83
CA VAL A 181 -1.25 16.11 -19.70
C VAL A 181 -1.14 17.57 -20.10
N GLN A 182 0.04 18.11 -19.96
CA GLN A 182 0.42 19.41 -20.44
C GLN A 182 1.62 19.30 -21.38
N HIS A 183 1.55 19.95 -22.53
CA HIS A 183 2.66 20.02 -23.48
C HIS A 183 3.45 21.32 -23.23
N TRP A 184 4.64 21.16 -22.66
CA TRP A 184 5.52 22.29 -22.45
C TRP A 184 6.21 22.69 -23.77
N GLN A 185 6.06 23.98 -24.17
CA GLN A 185 6.62 24.52 -25.39
C GLN A 185 7.78 25.51 -25.15
N GLY A 186 8.44 25.43 -24.01
CA GLY A 186 9.59 26.28 -23.68
C GLY A 186 9.23 27.66 -23.13
N THR A 187 7.95 27.99 -22.98
CA THR A 187 7.46 29.22 -22.34
C THR A 187 6.94 28.94 -20.95
N ASN A 188 7.08 29.91 -20.03
CA ASN A 188 6.44 29.81 -18.70
C ASN A 188 4.92 29.76 -18.88
N LEU A 189 4.32 28.62 -18.58
CA LEU A 189 2.88 28.55 -18.43
C LEU A 189 2.53 29.43 -17.21
N ALA A 190 1.77 30.50 -17.43
CA ALA A 190 1.11 31.18 -16.32
C ALA A 190 0.25 30.13 -15.59
N VAL A 191 0.52 29.91 -14.31
CA VAL A 191 -0.30 29.05 -13.46
C VAL A 191 -1.67 29.72 -13.42
N GLY A 192 -2.60 29.20 -14.22
CA GLY A 192 -3.98 29.66 -14.23
C GLY A 192 -4.52 29.51 -12.82
N GLN A 193 -4.99 30.59 -12.23
CA GLN A 193 -5.75 30.57 -10.99
C GLN A 193 -6.95 29.64 -11.22
N THR A 194 -6.91 28.45 -10.65
CA THR A 194 -8.10 27.63 -10.46
C THR A 194 -8.99 28.38 -9.48
N ASN A 195 -9.99 29.09 -10.00
CA ASN A 195 -11.11 29.53 -9.18
C ASN A 195 -11.80 28.27 -8.61
N VAL A 196 -11.71 28.12 -7.31
CA VAL A 196 -12.48 27.18 -6.50
C VAL A 196 -13.88 27.73 -6.32
#